data_0b01ff44248c17eb5a217febab92b8bf
#
_entry.id   0b01ff44248c17eb5a217febab92b8bf
#
_cell.length_a   1.000
_cell.length_b   1.000
_cell.length_c   1.000
_cell.angle_alpha   90.00
_cell.angle_beta   90.00
_cell.angle_gamma   90.00
#
_symmetry.space_group_name_H-M   'P 1'
#
loop_
_entity.id
_entity.type
_entity.pdbx_description
1 polymer ?
#
loop_
_entity_poly.entity_id
_entity_poly.type
_entity_poly.pdbx_seq_one_letter_code
_entity_poly.pdbx_strand_id
1 'polypeptide(L)'
;MGLISNCCSCLAKFLRRGASSKADEDDADEEAASGLFFQLTALQIATNFFSDLNRLGHGGFGPVYKGLMPNGEEVAVKKLSLDSRQGVREFANEVKLLLKIQHKNLVTLLGCCIEGPEKMLVYEYLPNKSLDFFLFDKEKSPSLDWTKRLQIITGVARGLLYLHEEAPERIIHRDIKASNILLDNQLNPKISDFGLARLFPGDDTHLNTFRISGTHGYMAPEYALHGYLSVKTDVFSFGVLVLEIVSGRKNLDGRLGAEKADLLNHAWTLYQAENALELVDAGLNKYNAVEAAMCIQLGLLCCQASVADRLDMNSVHLTLSSDSFSLPRPGKPGIQGRVGRFSQTGSAAFTDKTNTNTTTTHTGATKVSSANSFLEEFSRNSISYSSLDEGR
;
A
#
# COMPACT_ATOMS: atom_id res chain seq x y z
N MET A 1 21.30 -7.28 -21.10
CA MET A 1 22.26 -7.60 -20.02
C MET A 1 22.88 -6.35 -19.35
N GLY A 2 23.16 -5.26 -20.06
CA GLY A 2 23.83 -4.09 -19.50
C GLY A 2 23.12 -3.29 -18.39
N LEU A 3 21.79 -3.24 -18.37
CA LEU A 3 20.99 -2.47 -17.39
C LEU A 3 20.94 -3.14 -16.00
N ILE A 4 20.98 -4.45 -15.94
CA ILE A 4 20.91 -5.22 -14.68
C ILE A 4 22.24 -5.17 -13.94
N SER A 5 23.37 -5.28 -14.66
CA SER A 5 24.72 -5.16 -14.11
C SER A 5 24.98 -3.76 -13.54
N ASN A 6 24.49 -2.71 -14.21
CA ASN A 6 24.62 -1.34 -13.71
C ASN A 6 23.78 -1.07 -12.45
N CYS A 7 22.59 -1.68 -12.31
CA CYS A 7 21.75 -1.50 -11.12
C CYS A 7 22.38 -2.15 -9.87
N CYS A 8 22.94 -3.36 -10.01
CA CYS A 8 23.64 -4.03 -8.90
C CYS A 8 24.93 -3.30 -8.50
N SER A 9 25.71 -2.83 -9.48
CA SER A 9 26.90 -2.00 -9.23
C SER A 9 26.55 -0.63 -8.65
N CYS A 10 25.45 -0.02 -9.08
CA CYS A 10 24.95 1.22 -8.51
C CYS A 10 24.38 1.03 -7.09
N LEU A 11 23.67 -0.08 -6.81
CA LEU A 11 23.15 -0.37 -5.49
C LEU A 11 24.30 -0.66 -4.50
N ALA A 12 25.29 -1.47 -4.90
CA ALA A 12 26.48 -1.71 -4.11
C ALA A 12 27.32 -0.44 -3.89
N LYS A 13 27.45 0.42 -4.91
CA LYS A 13 28.10 1.74 -4.80
C LYS A 13 27.28 2.74 -3.98
N PHE A 14 25.96 2.65 -4.01
CA PHE A 14 25.08 3.52 -3.23
C PHE A 14 25.10 3.13 -1.75
N LEU A 15 25.07 1.83 -1.44
CA LEU A 15 25.23 1.31 -0.08
C LEU A 15 26.63 1.68 0.48
N ARG A 16 27.69 1.64 -0.36
CA ARG A 16 29.04 2.10 -0.01
C ARG A 16 29.17 3.63 0.11
N ARG A 17 28.40 4.44 -0.62
CA ARG A 17 28.44 5.92 -0.56
C ARG A 17 27.61 6.52 0.56
N GLY A 18 26.63 5.80 1.12
CA GLY A 18 25.89 6.21 2.32
C GLY A 18 26.72 6.21 3.59
N ALA A 19 27.88 5.54 3.56
CA ALA A 19 28.83 5.39 4.67
C ALA A 19 30.02 6.36 4.63
N SER A 20 30.17 7.21 3.61
CA SER A 20 31.38 8.02 3.41
C SER A 20 31.15 9.50 3.63
N SER A 21 31.38 9.95 4.87
CA SER A 21 31.89 11.29 5.13
C SER A 21 32.81 11.26 6.37
N LYS A 22 34.01 10.66 6.27
CA LYS A 22 35.25 10.96 6.98
C LYS A 22 36.19 9.76 6.86
N ALA A 23 37.45 10.03 6.60
CA ALA A 23 38.48 9.07 6.19
C ALA A 23 39.14 8.27 7.32
N ASP A 24 38.48 7.99 8.44
CA ASP A 24 39.02 7.23 9.57
C ASP A 24 38.06 6.18 10.18
N GLU A 25 36.94 5.81 9.50
CA GLU A 25 35.97 4.82 9.99
C GLU A 25 35.77 3.65 9.01
N ASP A 26 36.70 3.43 8.07
CA ASP A 26 36.50 2.53 6.91
C ASP A 26 36.29 1.04 7.28
N ASP A 27 36.90 0.55 8.39
CA ASP A 27 36.84 -0.88 8.73
C ASP A 27 35.51 -1.29 9.39
N ALA A 28 34.88 -0.43 10.19
CA ALA A 28 33.60 -0.72 10.85
C ALA A 28 32.42 -0.66 9.87
N ASP A 29 32.48 0.25 8.89
CA ASP A 29 31.46 0.41 7.86
C ASP A 29 31.51 -0.72 6.81
N GLU A 30 32.69 -1.29 6.53
CA GLU A 30 32.81 -2.44 5.63
C GLU A 30 32.26 -3.73 6.28
N GLU A 31 32.45 -3.92 7.59
CA GLU A 31 31.91 -5.04 8.34
C GLU A 31 30.37 -4.94 8.48
N ALA A 32 29.83 -3.76 8.74
CA ALA A 32 28.39 -3.49 8.78
C ALA A 32 27.73 -3.69 7.40
N ALA A 33 28.38 -3.26 6.32
CA ALA A 33 27.88 -3.46 4.95
C ALA A 33 27.95 -4.93 4.53
N SER A 34 28.93 -5.71 5.01
CA SER A 34 29.06 -7.14 4.71
C SER A 34 27.93 -7.96 5.34
N GLY A 35 27.43 -7.56 6.50
CA GLY A 35 26.33 -8.22 7.20
C GLY A 35 24.96 -8.13 6.50
N LEU A 36 24.80 -7.20 5.56
CA LEU A 36 23.56 -7.03 4.79
C LEU A 36 23.43 -7.96 3.57
N PHE A 37 24.54 -8.59 3.15
CA PHE A 37 24.55 -9.46 1.98
C PHE A 37 24.61 -10.93 2.37
N PHE A 38 23.54 -11.65 2.06
CA PHE A 38 23.44 -13.09 2.24
C PHE A 38 24.00 -13.83 1.02
N GLN A 39 24.77 -14.88 1.24
CA GLN A 39 25.21 -15.78 0.18
C GLN A 39 24.05 -16.64 -0.31
N LEU A 40 23.97 -16.87 -1.63
CA LEU A 40 22.94 -17.69 -2.25
C LEU A 40 22.90 -19.10 -1.66
N THR A 41 24.07 -19.72 -1.48
CA THR A 41 24.20 -21.07 -0.89
C THR A 41 23.66 -21.15 0.52
N ALA A 42 23.87 -20.12 1.35
CA ALA A 42 23.30 -20.06 2.70
C ALA A 42 21.77 -20.01 2.66
N LEU A 43 21.19 -19.21 1.77
CA LEU A 43 19.73 -19.13 1.61
C LEU A 43 19.13 -20.41 1.00
N GLN A 44 19.85 -21.07 0.08
CA GLN A 44 19.44 -22.37 -0.45
C GLN A 44 19.37 -23.42 0.67
N ILE A 45 20.38 -23.51 1.51
CA ILE A 45 20.39 -24.44 2.64
C ILE A 45 19.29 -24.09 3.64
N ALA A 46 19.18 -22.82 4.04
CA ALA A 46 18.18 -22.34 5.00
C ALA A 46 16.74 -22.64 4.57
N THR A 47 16.46 -22.54 3.27
CA THR A 47 15.11 -22.77 2.70
C THR A 47 14.88 -24.19 2.20
N ASN A 48 15.82 -25.10 2.43
CA ASN A 48 15.83 -26.44 1.81
C ASN A 48 15.65 -26.36 0.30
N PHE A 49 16.55 -25.61 -0.37
CA PHE A 49 16.57 -25.36 -1.81
C PHE A 49 15.24 -24.81 -2.36
N PHE A 50 14.64 -23.87 -1.61
CA PHE A 50 13.36 -23.24 -1.94
C PHE A 50 12.23 -24.28 -2.12
N SER A 51 12.21 -25.27 -1.23
CA SER A 51 11.20 -26.32 -1.21
C SER A 51 9.79 -25.72 -1.04
N ASP A 52 8.80 -26.28 -1.77
CA ASP A 52 7.40 -25.90 -1.62
C ASP A 52 6.86 -26.17 -0.21
N LEU A 53 7.47 -27.09 0.57
CA LEU A 53 7.14 -27.31 1.97
C LEU A 53 7.43 -26.09 2.86
N ASN A 54 8.39 -25.27 2.46
CA ASN A 54 8.77 -24.04 3.15
C ASN A 54 8.13 -22.80 2.55
N ARG A 55 7.27 -22.96 1.56
CA ARG A 55 6.62 -21.84 0.88
C ARG A 55 5.57 -21.19 1.78
N LEU A 56 5.78 -19.92 2.11
CA LEU A 56 4.87 -19.11 2.93
C LEU A 56 3.75 -18.50 2.10
N GLY A 57 4.04 -18.15 0.84
CA GLY A 57 3.08 -17.51 -0.05
C GLY A 57 3.70 -17.14 -1.39
N HIS A 58 2.91 -16.50 -2.23
CA HIS A 58 3.33 -15.93 -3.50
C HIS A 58 2.83 -14.48 -3.55
N GLY A 59 3.74 -13.52 -3.41
CA GLY A 59 3.44 -12.11 -3.62
C GLY A 59 3.45 -11.75 -5.11
N GLY A 60 3.02 -10.54 -5.47
CA GLY A 60 3.04 -10.03 -6.86
C GLY A 60 4.43 -10.05 -7.52
N PHE A 61 5.48 -10.22 -6.73
CA PHE A 61 6.89 -10.13 -7.15
C PHE A 61 7.65 -11.45 -7.06
N GLY A 62 7.02 -12.50 -6.60
CA GLY A 62 7.59 -13.83 -6.51
C GLY A 62 7.23 -14.58 -5.22
N PRO A 63 7.67 -15.84 -5.12
CA PRO A 63 7.41 -16.67 -3.97
C PRO A 63 8.23 -16.25 -2.75
N VAL A 64 7.65 -16.46 -1.56
CA VAL A 64 8.29 -16.24 -0.25
C VAL A 64 8.45 -17.57 0.45
N TYR A 65 9.63 -17.84 1.00
CA TYR A 65 9.96 -19.08 1.68
C TYR A 65 10.40 -18.84 3.11
N LYS A 66 10.01 -19.71 4.02
CA LYS A 66 10.58 -19.80 5.36
C LYS A 66 11.98 -20.38 5.27
N GLY A 67 12.94 -19.77 5.96
CA GLY A 67 14.30 -20.26 6.10
C GLY A 67 14.68 -20.40 7.57
N LEU A 68 15.56 -21.36 7.88
CA LEU A 68 16.23 -21.49 9.17
C LEU A 68 17.72 -21.30 8.96
N MET A 69 18.25 -20.21 9.47
CA MET A 69 19.66 -19.88 9.36
C MET A 69 20.53 -20.76 10.30
N PRO A 70 21.84 -20.92 10.03
CA PRO A 70 22.71 -21.75 10.87
C PRO A 70 22.82 -21.30 12.34
N ASN A 71 22.56 -20.01 12.60
CA ASN A 71 22.46 -19.45 13.96
C ASN A 71 21.16 -19.77 14.69
N GLY A 72 20.23 -20.50 14.05
CA GLY A 72 18.89 -20.80 14.58
C GLY A 72 17.84 -19.72 14.34
N GLU A 73 18.19 -18.63 13.65
CA GLU A 73 17.24 -17.56 13.34
C GLU A 73 16.31 -17.98 12.19
N GLU A 74 15.00 -17.78 12.39
CA GLU A 74 13.99 -17.98 11.35
C GLU A 74 13.84 -16.71 10.50
N VAL A 75 13.88 -16.88 9.18
CA VAL A 75 13.80 -15.79 8.21
C VAL A 75 12.71 -16.04 7.16
N ALA A 76 12.25 -14.96 6.52
CA ALA A 76 11.39 -15.04 5.34
C ALA A 76 12.19 -14.56 4.11
N VAL A 77 12.37 -15.43 3.13
CA VAL A 77 13.15 -15.17 1.92
C VAL A 77 12.22 -14.96 0.74
N LYS A 78 12.11 -13.71 0.27
CA LYS A 78 11.31 -13.32 -0.91
C LYS A 78 12.20 -13.42 -2.15
N LYS A 79 11.93 -14.41 -2.99
CA LYS A 79 12.66 -14.63 -4.25
C LYS A 79 11.99 -13.84 -5.37
N LEU A 80 12.73 -12.97 -6.07
CA LEU A 80 12.17 -12.19 -7.16
C LEU A 80 12.01 -13.03 -8.43
N SER A 81 10.90 -12.80 -9.13
CA SER A 81 10.72 -13.26 -10.49
C SER A 81 11.59 -12.44 -11.46
N LEU A 82 12.49 -13.10 -12.17
CA LEU A 82 13.52 -12.46 -13.03
C LEU A 82 12.94 -11.87 -14.32
N ASP A 83 11.73 -12.27 -14.72
CA ASP A 83 11.12 -11.90 -16.00
C ASP A 83 10.51 -10.49 -16.00
N SER A 84 10.50 -9.82 -14.86
CA SER A 84 9.84 -8.53 -14.67
C SER A 84 10.84 -7.39 -14.43
N ARG A 85 10.94 -6.46 -15.41
CA ARG A 85 11.65 -5.18 -15.20
C ARG A 85 11.09 -4.40 -14.00
N GLN A 86 9.85 -4.63 -13.63
CA GLN A 86 9.19 -4.05 -12.49
C GLN A 86 9.73 -4.63 -11.19
N GLY A 87 9.89 -5.96 -11.09
CA GLY A 87 10.43 -6.62 -9.89
C GLY A 87 11.83 -6.12 -9.50
N VAL A 88 12.71 -5.86 -10.49
CA VAL A 88 14.06 -5.31 -10.21
C VAL A 88 13.97 -3.90 -9.60
N ARG A 89 13.02 -3.06 -10.06
CA ARG A 89 12.84 -1.71 -9.53
C ARG A 89 12.29 -1.75 -8.10
N GLU A 90 11.34 -2.63 -7.84
CA GLU A 90 10.74 -2.82 -6.52
C GLU A 90 11.75 -3.39 -5.52
N PHE A 91 12.56 -4.36 -5.94
CA PHE A 91 13.68 -4.85 -5.15
C PHE A 91 14.63 -3.71 -4.72
N ALA A 92 15.09 -2.92 -5.69
CA ALA A 92 15.98 -1.80 -5.40
C ALA A 92 15.31 -0.76 -4.48
N ASN A 93 14.00 -0.56 -4.65
CA ASN A 93 13.22 0.36 -3.83
C ASN A 93 13.07 -0.15 -2.39
N GLU A 94 12.72 -1.44 -2.20
CA GLU A 94 12.61 -2.05 -0.87
C GLU A 94 13.94 -2.01 -0.11
N VAL A 95 15.05 -2.38 -0.76
CA VAL A 95 16.39 -2.31 -0.14
C VAL A 95 16.72 -0.87 0.26
N LYS A 96 16.53 0.08 -0.68
CA LYS A 96 16.84 1.50 -0.42
C LYS A 96 16.06 2.09 0.75
N LEU A 97 14.80 1.71 0.90
CA LEU A 97 13.91 2.25 1.92
C LEU A 97 14.12 1.55 3.26
N LEU A 98 13.98 0.22 3.28
CA LEU A 98 13.92 -0.54 4.54
C LEU A 98 15.24 -0.60 5.30
N LEU A 99 16.39 -0.41 4.63
CA LEU A 99 17.68 -0.27 5.32
C LEU A 99 17.83 1.06 6.08
N LYS A 100 16.98 2.07 5.77
CA LYS A 100 17.05 3.39 6.40
C LYS A 100 16.03 3.58 7.52
N ILE A 101 15.06 2.68 7.65
CA ILE A 101 13.95 2.83 8.59
C ILE A 101 13.82 1.59 9.46
N GLN A 102 13.52 1.81 10.73
CA GLN A 102 13.24 0.76 11.69
C GLN A 102 12.12 1.21 12.63
N HIS A 103 11.06 0.41 12.71
CA HIS A 103 9.95 0.69 13.60
C HIS A 103 9.22 -0.61 13.98
N LYS A 104 8.70 -0.71 15.20
CA LYS A 104 8.03 -1.92 15.72
C LYS A 104 6.83 -2.39 14.87
N ASN A 105 6.15 -1.48 14.19
CA ASN A 105 5.01 -1.77 13.32
C ASN A 105 5.36 -1.79 11.82
N LEU A 106 6.64 -1.92 11.47
CA LEU A 106 7.14 -2.17 10.12
C LEU A 106 7.90 -3.49 10.09
N VAL A 107 7.82 -4.20 8.97
CA VAL A 107 8.63 -5.41 8.75
C VAL A 107 10.11 -5.04 8.68
N THR A 108 10.97 -5.83 9.31
CA THR A 108 12.41 -5.61 9.31
C THR A 108 13.04 -6.34 8.13
N LEU A 109 13.74 -5.60 7.27
CA LEU A 109 14.63 -6.18 6.26
C LEU A 109 15.96 -6.50 6.92
N LEU A 110 16.33 -7.78 6.94
CA LEU A 110 17.62 -8.26 7.49
C LEU A 110 18.75 -8.11 6.46
N GLY A 111 18.42 -8.17 5.17
CA GLY A 111 19.38 -7.98 4.10
C GLY A 111 18.89 -8.52 2.76
N CYS A 112 19.81 -8.71 1.83
CA CYS A 112 19.50 -9.18 0.49
C CYS A 112 20.58 -10.11 -0.07
N CYS A 113 20.19 -10.88 -1.10
CA CYS A 113 21.14 -11.65 -1.92
C CYS A 113 21.08 -11.13 -3.36
N ILE A 114 22.26 -10.89 -3.95
CA ILE A 114 22.45 -10.44 -5.33
C ILE A 114 23.56 -11.26 -5.95
N GLU A 115 23.28 -12.51 -6.28
CA GLU A 115 24.27 -13.38 -6.90
C GLU A 115 23.78 -13.87 -8.27
N GLY A 116 24.56 -13.59 -9.31
CA GLY A 116 24.23 -13.93 -10.70
C GLY A 116 22.86 -13.36 -11.10
N PRO A 117 21.96 -14.19 -11.61
CA PRO A 117 20.60 -13.78 -11.94
C PRO A 117 19.71 -13.63 -10.69
N GLU A 118 20.05 -14.29 -9.59
CA GLU A 118 19.19 -14.37 -8.41
C GLU A 118 19.16 -13.06 -7.62
N LYS A 119 17.98 -12.65 -7.20
CA LYS A 119 17.73 -11.50 -6.33
C LYS A 119 16.72 -11.87 -5.29
N MET A 120 17.10 -11.73 -4.02
CA MET A 120 16.26 -12.11 -2.89
C MET A 120 16.33 -11.04 -1.81
N LEU A 121 15.22 -10.86 -1.13
CA LEU A 121 15.11 -10.05 0.09
C LEU A 121 14.93 -10.99 1.27
N VAL A 122 15.64 -10.73 2.35
CA VAL A 122 15.59 -11.52 3.57
C VAL A 122 15.00 -10.67 4.69
N TYR A 123 13.86 -11.11 5.21
CA TYR A 123 13.10 -10.42 6.26
C TYR A 123 13.07 -11.25 7.54
N GLU A 124 12.74 -10.58 8.65
CA GLU A 124 12.28 -11.28 9.85
C GLU A 124 11.11 -12.21 9.51
N TYR A 125 11.07 -13.38 10.14
CA TYR A 125 9.94 -14.31 9.96
C TYR A 125 8.79 -13.96 10.90
N LEU A 126 7.59 -13.82 10.35
CA LEU A 126 6.37 -13.53 11.10
C LEU A 126 5.42 -14.74 10.99
N PRO A 127 5.21 -15.49 12.08
CA PRO A 127 4.56 -16.81 12.02
C PRO A 127 3.06 -16.74 11.78
N ASN A 128 2.42 -15.62 12.14
CA ASN A 128 0.96 -15.48 12.04
C ASN A 128 0.50 -14.95 10.68
N LYS A 129 1.38 -14.99 9.64
CA LYS A 129 1.00 -14.60 8.28
C LYS A 129 0.44 -13.17 8.21
N SER A 130 -0.45 -12.91 7.25
CA SER A 130 -1.09 -11.63 7.04
C SER A 130 -2.48 -11.54 7.67
N LEU A 131 -2.93 -10.33 7.92
CA LEU A 131 -4.21 -10.05 8.57
C LEU A 131 -5.40 -10.61 7.80
N ASP A 132 -5.39 -10.59 6.47
CA ASP A 132 -6.47 -11.12 5.62
C ASP A 132 -6.67 -12.63 5.81
N PHE A 133 -5.60 -13.37 6.14
CA PHE A 133 -5.65 -14.80 6.45
C PHE A 133 -6.53 -15.11 7.67
N PHE A 134 -6.60 -14.21 8.63
CA PHE A 134 -7.48 -14.35 9.80
C PHE A 134 -8.82 -13.66 9.56
N LEU A 135 -8.79 -12.41 9.13
CA LEU A 135 -9.95 -11.52 9.13
C LEU A 135 -11.09 -12.02 8.23
N PHE A 136 -10.75 -12.58 7.06
CA PHE A 136 -11.76 -13.00 6.07
C PHE A 136 -12.08 -14.49 6.09
N ASP A 137 -11.47 -15.25 7.00
CA ASP A 137 -11.73 -16.67 7.22
C ASP A 137 -12.67 -16.83 8.43
N LYS A 138 -13.85 -17.39 8.21
CA LYS A 138 -14.89 -17.52 9.24
C LYS A 138 -14.48 -18.37 10.45
N GLU A 139 -13.56 -19.32 10.26
CA GLU A 139 -13.08 -20.20 11.34
C GLU A 139 -11.98 -19.52 12.16
N LYS A 140 -11.17 -18.64 11.52
CA LYS A 140 -10.04 -17.97 12.16
C LYS A 140 -10.39 -16.58 12.70
N SER A 141 -11.35 -15.89 12.09
CA SER A 141 -11.75 -14.53 12.48
C SER A 141 -12.12 -14.40 13.97
N PRO A 142 -12.72 -15.42 14.64
CA PRO A 142 -12.98 -15.36 16.07
C PRO A 142 -11.72 -15.29 16.96
N SER A 143 -10.53 -15.66 16.45
CA SER A 143 -9.26 -15.49 17.18
C SER A 143 -8.81 -14.03 17.25
N LEU A 144 -9.34 -13.17 16.38
CA LEU A 144 -9.19 -11.72 16.43
C LEU A 144 -10.39 -11.11 17.14
N ASP A 145 -10.39 -11.14 18.47
CA ASP A 145 -11.37 -10.43 19.27
C ASP A 145 -11.30 -8.92 19.08
N TRP A 146 -12.24 -8.17 19.65
CA TRP A 146 -12.29 -6.71 19.50
C TRP A 146 -11.00 -6.04 19.98
N THR A 147 -10.44 -6.46 21.10
CA THR A 147 -9.21 -5.89 21.67
C THR A 147 -8.04 -6.05 20.70
N LYS A 148 -7.90 -7.22 20.08
CA LYS A 148 -6.88 -7.48 19.07
C LYS A 148 -7.09 -6.65 17.79
N ARG A 149 -8.34 -6.51 17.34
CA ARG A 149 -8.67 -5.67 16.18
C ARG A 149 -8.30 -4.21 16.43
N LEU A 150 -8.64 -3.65 17.58
CA LEU A 150 -8.28 -2.28 17.95
C LEU A 150 -6.75 -2.12 18.08
N GLN A 151 -6.06 -3.10 18.67
CA GLN A 151 -4.59 -3.14 18.73
C GLN A 151 -3.96 -3.13 17.33
N ILE A 152 -4.52 -3.89 16.38
CA ILE A 152 -4.05 -3.92 14.98
C ILE A 152 -4.29 -2.56 14.33
N ILE A 153 -5.48 -1.98 14.44
CA ILE A 153 -5.78 -0.63 13.90
C ILE A 153 -4.78 0.40 14.44
N THR A 154 -4.57 0.44 15.75
CA THR A 154 -3.65 1.37 16.41
C THR A 154 -2.20 1.16 15.98
N GLY A 155 -1.76 -0.09 15.86
CA GLY A 155 -0.40 -0.40 15.43
C GLY A 155 -0.13 -0.02 13.97
N VAL A 156 -1.09 -0.25 13.05
CA VAL A 156 -0.97 0.19 11.66
C VAL A 156 -0.94 1.72 11.59
N ALA A 157 -1.81 2.42 12.34
CA ALA A 157 -1.80 3.88 12.43
C ALA A 157 -0.44 4.41 12.90
N ARG A 158 0.16 3.77 13.90
CA ARG A 158 1.48 4.15 14.43
C ARG A 158 2.61 3.93 13.42
N GLY A 159 2.55 2.83 12.65
CA GLY A 159 3.49 2.56 11.56
C GLY A 159 3.39 3.60 10.45
N LEU A 160 2.18 3.98 10.05
CA LEU A 160 1.96 5.03 9.03
C LEU A 160 2.38 6.42 9.52
N LEU A 161 2.10 6.76 10.77
CA LEU A 161 2.58 8.03 11.37
C LEU A 161 4.10 8.12 11.29
N TYR A 162 4.80 7.03 11.64
CA TYR A 162 6.25 6.99 11.52
C TYR A 162 6.71 7.22 10.07
N LEU A 163 6.11 6.56 9.08
CA LEU A 163 6.47 6.72 7.66
C LEU A 163 6.22 8.13 7.14
N HIS A 164 5.13 8.76 7.58
CA HIS A 164 4.69 10.07 7.07
C HIS A 164 5.40 11.25 7.72
N GLU A 165 5.80 11.15 9.00
CA GLU A 165 6.21 12.31 9.79
C GLU A 165 7.51 12.11 10.57
N GLU A 166 7.85 10.89 11.00
CA GLU A 166 8.97 10.65 11.90
C GLU A 166 10.20 10.00 11.23
N ALA A 167 10.01 9.37 10.07
CA ALA A 167 11.11 8.77 9.32
C ALA A 167 12.06 9.87 8.80
N PRO A 168 13.37 9.55 8.59
CA PRO A 168 14.36 10.51 8.09
C PRO A 168 13.97 11.18 6.77
N GLU A 169 13.26 10.46 5.93
CA GLU A 169 12.65 10.95 4.69
C GLU A 169 11.18 10.53 4.69
N ARG A 170 10.27 11.42 4.28
CA ARG A 170 8.83 11.09 4.19
C ARG A 170 8.60 9.97 3.19
N ILE A 171 7.86 8.93 3.61
CA ILE A 171 7.58 7.75 2.80
C ILE A 171 6.09 7.57 2.64
N ILE A 172 5.62 7.40 1.41
CA ILE A 172 4.25 7.00 1.07
C ILE A 172 4.28 5.55 0.61
N HIS A 173 3.51 4.70 1.26
CA HIS A 173 3.52 3.25 1.04
C HIS A 173 2.82 2.83 -0.26
N ARG A 174 1.66 3.42 -0.56
CA ARG A 174 0.84 3.25 -1.77
C ARG A 174 0.08 1.92 -1.91
N ASP A 175 0.30 0.95 -1.04
CA ASP A 175 -0.40 -0.34 -1.08
C ASP A 175 -0.78 -0.87 0.32
N ILE A 176 -1.36 0.01 1.14
CA ILE A 176 -1.91 -0.37 2.46
C ILE A 176 -3.19 -1.18 2.24
N LYS A 177 -3.17 -2.43 2.74
CA LYS A 177 -4.27 -3.41 2.64
C LYS A 177 -4.08 -4.55 3.62
N ALA A 178 -5.13 -5.32 3.89
CA ALA A 178 -5.09 -6.40 4.88
C ALA A 178 -4.00 -7.47 4.60
N SER A 179 -3.72 -7.80 3.34
CA SER A 179 -2.68 -8.79 2.98
C SER A 179 -1.24 -8.27 3.15
N ASN A 180 -1.04 -6.96 3.27
CA ASN A 180 0.25 -6.34 3.53
C ASN A 180 0.47 -5.98 5.00
N ILE A 181 -0.44 -6.36 5.89
CA ILE A 181 -0.28 -6.28 7.34
C ILE A 181 0.05 -7.67 7.86
N LEU A 182 1.30 -7.90 8.20
CA LEU A 182 1.76 -9.17 8.79
C LEU A 182 1.62 -9.11 10.30
N LEU A 183 1.47 -10.28 10.92
CA LEU A 183 1.25 -10.41 12.35
C LEU A 183 2.39 -11.18 13.02
N ASP A 184 2.97 -10.59 14.08
CA ASP A 184 4.00 -11.24 14.88
C ASP A 184 3.42 -12.31 15.83
N ASN A 185 4.26 -12.91 16.67
CA ASN A 185 3.88 -13.95 17.64
C ASN A 185 2.76 -13.51 18.61
N GLN A 186 2.64 -12.21 18.90
CA GLN A 186 1.65 -11.64 19.79
C GLN A 186 0.45 -11.04 19.03
N LEU A 187 0.38 -11.25 17.70
CA LEU A 187 -0.58 -10.62 16.78
C LEU A 187 -0.44 -9.10 16.70
N ASN A 188 0.76 -8.54 16.97
CA ASN A 188 1.01 -7.15 16.66
C ASN A 188 1.18 -6.95 15.15
N PRO A 189 0.66 -5.86 14.58
CA PRO A 189 0.74 -5.62 13.16
C PRO A 189 2.11 -5.06 12.75
N LYS A 190 2.58 -5.51 11.59
CA LYS A 190 3.76 -4.98 10.91
C LYS A 190 3.42 -4.74 9.44
N ILE A 191 3.54 -3.50 9.00
CA ILE A 191 3.34 -3.11 7.59
C ILE A 191 4.47 -3.70 6.76
N SER A 192 4.13 -4.34 5.64
CA SER A 192 5.05 -5.04 4.74
C SER A 192 4.85 -4.63 3.29
N ASP A 193 5.75 -5.07 2.40
CA ASP A 193 5.71 -4.87 0.95
C ASP A 193 5.88 -3.41 0.50
N PHE A 194 7.10 -2.90 0.64
CA PHE A 194 7.51 -1.53 0.28
C PHE A 194 7.91 -1.38 -1.20
N GLY A 195 7.66 -2.38 -2.04
CA GLY A 195 8.04 -2.37 -3.46
C GLY A 195 7.48 -1.17 -4.22
N LEU A 196 6.26 -0.76 -3.90
CA LEU A 196 5.59 0.40 -4.51
C LEU A 196 5.84 1.72 -3.77
N ALA A 197 6.47 1.71 -2.59
CA ALA A 197 6.62 2.89 -1.77
C ALA A 197 7.43 4.00 -2.46
N ARG A 198 7.21 5.25 -2.07
CA ARG A 198 7.86 6.44 -2.62
C ARG A 198 8.44 7.30 -1.52
N LEU A 199 9.69 7.69 -1.72
CA LEU A 199 10.31 8.79 -0.97
C LEU A 199 9.82 10.12 -1.51
N PHE A 200 9.50 11.02 -0.60
CA PHE A 200 9.19 12.40 -0.90
C PHE A 200 10.39 13.26 -0.50
N PRO A 201 11.12 13.83 -1.46
CA PRO A 201 12.25 14.68 -1.14
C PRO A 201 11.77 16.04 -0.63
N GLY A 202 12.38 16.49 0.47
CA GLY A 202 12.16 17.83 1.02
C GLY A 202 10.74 18.09 1.52
N ASP A 203 10.31 19.35 1.36
CA ASP A 203 9.02 19.85 1.85
C ASP A 203 7.85 19.62 0.87
N ASP A 204 8.05 18.84 -0.20
CA ASP A 204 6.99 18.54 -1.15
C ASP A 204 5.82 17.84 -0.42
N THR A 205 4.61 18.37 -0.61
CA THR A 205 3.38 17.82 -0.02
C THR A 205 2.67 16.84 -0.94
N HIS A 206 2.95 16.89 -2.26
CA HIS A 206 2.32 16.04 -3.27
C HIS A 206 3.21 15.89 -4.51
N LEU A 207 3.01 14.80 -5.24
CA LEU A 207 3.63 14.54 -6.53
C LEU A 207 2.57 14.08 -7.53
N ASN A 208 2.72 14.50 -8.78
CA ASN A 208 1.94 13.94 -9.88
C ASN A 208 2.71 12.78 -10.52
N THR A 209 2.07 11.63 -10.66
CA THR A 209 2.66 10.45 -11.29
C THR A 209 1.76 9.90 -12.39
N PHE A 210 2.37 9.60 -13.54
CA PHE A 210 1.68 8.88 -14.61
C PHE A 210 1.64 7.36 -14.38
N ARG A 211 2.39 6.85 -13.41
CA ARG A 211 2.37 5.45 -13.00
C ARG A 211 1.49 5.26 -11.77
N ILE A 212 0.24 4.91 -12.02
CA ILE A 212 -0.70 4.52 -10.98
C ILE A 212 -0.48 3.03 -10.69
N SER A 213 -0.18 2.71 -9.45
CA SER A 213 0.04 1.32 -8.98
C SER A 213 -0.52 1.19 -7.57
N GLY A 214 -1.05 0.04 -7.22
CA GLY A 214 -1.68 -0.25 -5.94
C GLY A 214 -2.85 -1.21 -6.12
N THR A 215 -3.61 -1.44 -5.07
CA THR A 215 -4.72 -2.40 -5.06
C THR A 215 -6.06 -1.70 -5.23
N HIS A 216 -6.85 -2.14 -6.23
CA HIS A 216 -8.19 -1.61 -6.48
C HIS A 216 -9.07 -1.75 -5.22
N GLY A 217 -9.87 -0.71 -4.94
CA GLY A 217 -10.73 -0.64 -3.75
C GLY A 217 -10.06 -0.01 -2.53
N TYR A 218 -8.70 0.05 -2.49
CA TYR A 218 -7.95 0.77 -1.44
C TYR A 218 -7.35 2.09 -1.94
N MET A 219 -7.18 2.25 -3.26
CA MET A 219 -6.60 3.47 -3.83
C MET A 219 -7.50 4.68 -3.61
N ALA A 220 -6.92 5.81 -3.22
CA ALA A 220 -7.63 7.08 -3.15
C ALA A 220 -8.08 7.54 -4.54
N PRO A 221 -9.29 8.14 -4.70
CA PRO A 221 -9.83 8.52 -6.01
C PRO A 221 -8.93 9.49 -6.79
N GLU A 222 -8.37 10.50 -6.14
CA GLU A 222 -7.49 11.49 -6.78
C GLU A 222 -6.19 10.85 -7.29
N TYR A 223 -5.72 9.82 -6.61
CA TYR A 223 -4.56 9.07 -7.05
C TYR A 223 -4.92 8.14 -8.21
N ALA A 224 -6.03 7.38 -8.09
CA ALA A 224 -6.46 6.44 -9.12
C ALA A 224 -6.85 7.12 -10.45
N LEU A 225 -7.46 8.32 -10.38
CA LEU A 225 -7.96 9.03 -11.57
C LEU A 225 -6.93 10.01 -12.17
N HIS A 226 -6.13 10.65 -11.32
CA HIS A 226 -5.29 11.78 -11.72
C HIS A 226 -3.80 11.58 -11.42
N GLY A 227 -3.43 10.48 -10.74
CA GLY A 227 -2.04 10.25 -10.31
C GLY A 227 -1.55 11.23 -9.24
N TYR A 228 -2.47 11.92 -8.54
CA TYR A 228 -2.14 12.83 -7.45
C TYR A 228 -1.78 12.03 -6.19
N LEU A 229 -0.49 11.98 -5.89
CA LEU A 229 0.07 11.21 -4.79
C LEU A 229 0.46 12.11 -3.63
N SER A 230 0.00 11.81 -2.41
CA SER A 230 0.36 12.47 -1.17
C SER A 230 0.25 11.48 0.00
N VAL A 231 0.67 11.86 1.21
CA VAL A 231 0.45 11.05 2.43
C VAL A 231 -1.04 10.73 2.64
N LYS A 232 -1.94 11.60 2.18
CA LYS A 232 -3.40 11.40 2.25
C LYS A 232 -3.89 10.22 1.39
N THR A 233 -3.07 9.75 0.45
CA THR A 233 -3.35 8.53 -0.32
C THR A 233 -3.30 7.29 0.58
N ASP A 234 -2.29 7.17 1.45
CA ASP A 234 -2.21 6.08 2.43
C ASP A 234 -3.27 6.20 3.52
N VAL A 235 -3.61 7.44 3.91
CA VAL A 235 -4.70 7.69 4.88
C VAL A 235 -6.03 7.15 4.36
N PHE A 236 -6.33 7.33 3.07
CA PHE A 236 -7.53 6.76 2.46
C PHE A 236 -7.51 5.23 2.52
N SER A 237 -6.40 4.60 2.12
CA SER A 237 -6.23 3.14 2.17
C SER A 237 -6.35 2.60 3.59
N PHE A 238 -5.80 3.32 4.58
CA PHE A 238 -5.95 3.01 5.99
C PHE A 238 -7.42 3.09 6.44
N GLY A 239 -8.17 4.10 6.02
CA GLY A 239 -9.60 4.22 6.32
C GLY A 239 -10.40 3.01 5.83
N VAL A 240 -10.14 2.55 4.59
CA VAL A 240 -10.75 1.33 4.03
C VAL A 240 -10.37 0.11 4.89
N LEU A 241 -9.09 -0.03 5.24
CA LEU A 241 -8.60 -1.13 6.08
C LEU A 241 -9.26 -1.14 7.47
N VAL A 242 -9.47 0.01 8.09
CA VAL A 242 -10.19 0.12 9.38
C VAL A 242 -11.61 -0.44 9.27
N LEU A 243 -12.33 -0.07 8.20
CA LEU A 243 -13.68 -0.59 7.97
C LEU A 243 -13.69 -2.10 7.73
N GLU A 244 -12.70 -2.66 7.04
CA GLU A 244 -12.52 -4.12 6.90
C GLU A 244 -12.28 -4.80 8.25
N ILE A 245 -11.40 -4.25 9.09
CA ILE A 245 -11.09 -4.81 10.40
C ILE A 245 -12.32 -4.82 11.31
N VAL A 246 -13.08 -3.72 11.32
CA VAL A 246 -14.30 -3.61 12.13
C VAL A 246 -15.38 -4.59 11.66
N SER A 247 -15.56 -4.71 10.35
CA SER A 247 -16.67 -5.49 9.78
C SER A 247 -16.36 -6.96 9.52
N GLY A 248 -15.07 -7.37 9.54
CA GLY A 248 -14.67 -8.72 9.15
C GLY A 248 -14.93 -9.04 7.66
N ARG A 249 -15.15 -8.02 6.82
CA ARG A 249 -15.53 -8.15 5.41
C ARG A 249 -14.48 -7.55 4.50
N LYS A 250 -14.32 -8.13 3.30
CA LYS A 250 -13.53 -7.52 2.23
C LYS A 250 -14.19 -6.22 1.76
N ASN A 251 -13.36 -5.26 1.39
CA ASN A 251 -13.83 -3.95 0.88
C ASN A 251 -14.70 -4.07 -0.38
N LEU A 252 -14.40 -5.03 -1.24
CA LEU A 252 -15.19 -5.37 -2.42
C LEU A 252 -15.57 -6.85 -2.39
N ASP A 253 -16.86 -7.14 -2.27
CA ASP A 253 -17.41 -8.49 -2.32
C ASP A 253 -18.73 -8.55 -3.10
N GLY A 254 -18.64 -8.91 -4.37
CA GLY A 254 -19.80 -9.01 -5.28
C GLY A 254 -20.85 -10.05 -4.86
N ARG A 255 -20.53 -10.97 -3.95
CA ARG A 255 -21.47 -12.01 -3.46
C ARG A 255 -22.53 -11.44 -2.52
N LEU A 256 -22.29 -10.25 -1.95
CA LEU A 256 -23.15 -9.63 -0.95
C LEU A 256 -24.29 -8.79 -1.56
N GLY A 257 -24.45 -8.80 -2.88
CA GLY A 257 -25.44 -7.99 -3.60
C GLY A 257 -25.00 -6.53 -3.79
N ALA A 258 -25.65 -5.81 -4.69
CA ALA A 258 -25.20 -4.50 -5.17
C ALA A 258 -25.05 -3.44 -4.08
N GLU A 259 -25.93 -3.47 -3.07
CA GLU A 259 -25.96 -2.47 -1.98
C GLU A 259 -24.81 -2.68 -0.97
N LYS A 260 -24.38 -3.92 -0.78
CA LYS A 260 -23.35 -4.30 0.21
C LYS A 260 -22.01 -4.66 -0.42
N ALA A 261 -21.93 -4.73 -1.75
CA ALA A 261 -20.74 -5.15 -2.46
C ALA A 261 -19.53 -4.22 -2.23
N ASP A 262 -19.77 -2.93 -2.06
CA ASP A 262 -18.79 -1.90 -1.74
C ASP A 262 -18.91 -1.54 -0.26
N LEU A 263 -17.91 -1.92 0.54
CA LEU A 263 -17.91 -1.74 1.99
C LEU A 263 -17.94 -0.28 2.40
N LEU A 264 -17.19 0.58 1.69
CA LEU A 264 -17.12 2.01 2.02
C LEU A 264 -18.49 2.68 1.81
N ASN A 265 -19.15 2.37 0.70
CA ASN A 265 -20.49 2.89 0.43
C ASN A 265 -21.52 2.36 1.43
N HIS A 266 -21.43 1.08 1.79
CA HIS A 266 -22.32 0.47 2.78
C HIS A 266 -22.14 1.09 4.16
N ALA A 267 -20.89 1.26 4.61
CA ALA A 267 -20.55 1.91 5.88
C ALA A 267 -21.11 3.35 5.93
N TRP A 268 -20.96 4.10 4.83
CA TRP A 268 -21.52 5.45 4.72
C TRP A 268 -23.05 5.46 4.83
N THR A 269 -23.73 4.53 4.15
CA THR A 269 -25.20 4.42 4.20
C THR A 269 -25.68 4.13 5.63
N LEU A 270 -25.03 3.20 6.32
CA LEU A 270 -25.36 2.87 7.72
C LEU A 270 -25.07 4.06 8.66
N TYR A 271 -23.97 4.77 8.45
CA TYR A 271 -23.63 5.94 9.25
C TYR A 271 -24.68 7.06 9.09
N GLN A 272 -25.14 7.32 7.86
CA GLN A 272 -26.20 8.32 7.60
C GLN A 272 -27.55 7.95 8.23
N ALA A 273 -27.85 6.65 8.33
CA ALA A 273 -29.05 6.13 8.96
C ALA A 273 -28.95 6.02 10.50
N GLU A 274 -27.84 6.50 11.10
CA GLU A 274 -27.54 6.40 12.54
C GLU A 274 -27.40 4.95 13.05
N ASN A 275 -27.18 4.00 12.14
CA ASN A 275 -27.07 2.57 12.38
C ASN A 275 -25.63 2.05 12.18
N ALA A 276 -24.61 2.88 12.42
CA ALA A 276 -23.22 2.55 12.12
C ALA A 276 -22.74 1.22 12.75
N LEU A 277 -23.23 0.88 13.94
CA LEU A 277 -22.87 -0.36 14.64
C LEU A 277 -23.35 -1.65 13.95
N GLU A 278 -24.30 -1.58 13.01
CA GLU A 278 -24.68 -2.73 12.18
C GLU A 278 -23.55 -3.18 11.24
N LEU A 279 -22.52 -2.34 11.08
CA LEU A 279 -21.33 -2.69 10.30
C LEU A 279 -20.43 -3.67 11.04
N VAL A 280 -20.46 -3.71 12.36
CA VAL A 280 -19.58 -4.54 13.19
C VAL A 280 -19.76 -6.03 12.85
N ASP A 281 -18.63 -6.74 12.78
CA ASP A 281 -18.62 -8.18 12.50
C ASP A 281 -19.51 -8.95 13.45
N ALA A 282 -20.53 -9.61 12.91
CA ALA A 282 -21.47 -10.43 13.68
C ALA A 282 -20.81 -11.65 14.38
N GLY A 283 -19.59 -12.03 13.96
CA GLY A 283 -18.78 -13.06 14.61
C GLY A 283 -18.14 -12.63 15.93
N LEU A 284 -18.15 -11.32 16.25
CA LEU A 284 -17.63 -10.80 17.50
C LEU A 284 -18.65 -10.97 18.63
N ASN A 285 -18.37 -11.87 19.57
CA ASN A 285 -19.24 -12.11 20.73
C ASN A 285 -19.33 -10.91 21.68
N LYS A 286 -18.25 -10.14 21.79
CA LYS A 286 -18.13 -8.96 22.65
C LYS A 286 -17.28 -7.90 21.98
N TYR A 287 -17.75 -6.65 22.01
CA TYR A 287 -16.98 -5.49 21.58
C TYR A 287 -17.42 -4.25 22.36
N ASN A 288 -16.57 -3.24 22.40
CA ASN A 288 -16.90 -1.93 22.96
C ASN A 288 -17.60 -1.09 21.87
N ALA A 289 -18.88 -0.82 22.07
CA ALA A 289 -19.70 -0.09 21.09
C ALA A 289 -19.19 1.35 20.83
N VAL A 290 -18.64 2.00 21.86
CA VAL A 290 -18.10 3.37 21.72
C VAL A 290 -16.84 3.36 20.86
N GLU A 291 -15.91 2.45 21.14
CA GLU A 291 -14.70 2.28 20.34
C GLU A 291 -15.02 1.85 18.90
N ALA A 292 -16.00 0.95 18.72
CA ALA A 292 -16.39 0.50 17.38
C ALA A 292 -17.02 1.64 16.57
N ALA A 293 -17.90 2.44 17.17
CA ALA A 293 -18.49 3.63 16.53
C ALA A 293 -17.40 4.65 16.18
N MET A 294 -16.44 4.88 17.09
CA MET A 294 -15.29 5.75 16.85
C MET A 294 -14.44 5.25 15.69
N CYS A 295 -14.12 3.94 15.62
CA CYS A 295 -13.36 3.36 14.52
C CYS A 295 -14.09 3.49 13.17
N ILE A 296 -15.40 3.28 13.12
CA ILE A 296 -16.20 3.46 11.90
C ILE A 296 -16.17 4.92 11.45
N GLN A 297 -16.40 5.86 12.36
CA GLN A 297 -16.35 7.29 12.07
C GLN A 297 -14.96 7.72 11.60
N LEU A 298 -13.89 7.24 12.25
CA LEU A 298 -12.51 7.47 11.87
C LEU A 298 -12.20 6.95 10.46
N GLY A 299 -12.64 5.73 10.14
CA GLY A 299 -12.50 5.14 8.82
C GLY A 299 -13.15 6.00 7.74
N LEU A 300 -14.37 6.50 7.98
CA LEU A 300 -15.07 7.39 7.06
C LEU A 300 -14.37 8.75 6.92
N LEU A 301 -13.83 9.32 7.99
CA LEU A 301 -13.05 10.57 7.95
C LEU A 301 -11.74 10.40 7.17
N CYS A 302 -11.09 9.27 7.26
CA CYS A 302 -9.92 8.96 6.45
C CYS A 302 -10.26 8.80 4.96
N CYS A 303 -11.51 8.41 4.64
CA CYS A 303 -11.97 8.19 3.27
C CYS A 303 -12.72 9.38 2.65
N GLN A 304 -12.58 10.60 3.18
CA GLN A 304 -13.25 11.77 2.61
C GLN A 304 -12.90 11.98 1.13
N ALA A 305 -13.88 12.47 0.32
CA ALA A 305 -13.68 12.76 -1.09
C ALA A 305 -12.65 13.90 -1.29
N SER A 306 -12.77 14.96 -0.48
CA SER A 306 -11.81 16.05 -0.45
C SER A 306 -10.55 15.63 0.29
N VAL A 307 -9.39 15.78 -0.34
CA VAL A 307 -8.09 15.44 0.25
C VAL A 307 -7.79 16.27 1.50
N ALA A 308 -8.21 17.55 1.50
CA ALA A 308 -8.02 18.46 2.63
C ALA A 308 -8.84 18.07 3.87
N ASP A 309 -10.01 17.45 3.66
CA ASP A 309 -10.92 17.06 4.74
C ASP A 309 -10.54 15.73 5.39
N ARG A 310 -9.60 14.98 4.78
CA ARG A 310 -9.06 13.75 5.40
C ARG A 310 -8.16 14.10 6.57
N LEU A 311 -8.27 13.34 7.64
CA LEU A 311 -7.34 13.42 8.77
C LEU A 311 -5.89 13.16 8.30
N ASP A 312 -4.92 13.63 9.04
CA ASP A 312 -3.53 13.15 8.98
C ASP A 312 -3.31 12.00 9.97
N MET A 313 -2.18 11.30 9.86
CA MET A 313 -1.93 10.14 10.71
C MET A 313 -1.64 10.53 12.16
N ASN A 314 -1.20 11.75 12.43
CA ASN A 314 -1.05 12.25 13.79
C ASN A 314 -2.41 12.40 14.48
N SER A 315 -3.38 13.06 13.83
CA SER A 315 -4.76 13.18 14.33
C SER A 315 -5.43 11.80 14.51
N VAL A 316 -5.21 10.88 13.57
CA VAL A 316 -5.67 9.49 13.67
C VAL A 316 -5.09 8.80 14.90
N HIS A 317 -3.77 8.90 15.10
CA HIS A 317 -3.09 8.25 16.23
C HIS A 317 -3.52 8.83 17.56
N LEU A 318 -3.63 10.16 17.67
CA LEU A 318 -4.14 10.84 18.87
C LEU A 318 -5.57 10.39 19.20
N THR A 319 -6.44 10.26 18.21
CA THR A 319 -7.82 9.77 18.40
C THR A 319 -7.84 8.35 18.97
N LEU A 320 -7.04 7.45 18.39
CA LEU A 320 -6.97 6.05 18.82
C LEU A 320 -6.30 5.86 20.20
N SER A 321 -5.53 6.84 20.65
CA SER A 321 -4.78 6.80 21.92
C SER A 321 -5.45 7.57 23.06
N SER A 322 -6.59 8.24 22.80
CA SER A 322 -7.27 9.10 23.75
C SER A 322 -8.65 8.57 24.10
N ASP A 323 -8.99 8.56 25.38
CA ASP A 323 -10.32 8.16 25.88
C ASP A 323 -11.42 9.22 25.61
N SER A 324 -11.06 10.44 25.16
CA SER A 324 -11.97 11.59 25.12
C SER A 324 -11.80 12.45 23.88
N PHE A 325 -11.75 11.87 22.67
CA PHE A 325 -11.60 12.64 21.44
C PHE A 325 -12.96 12.89 20.76
N SER A 326 -13.25 14.18 20.45
CA SER A 326 -14.42 14.54 19.64
C SER A 326 -14.04 14.56 18.17
N LEU A 327 -14.52 13.58 17.40
CA LEU A 327 -14.34 13.56 15.95
C LEU A 327 -15.38 14.44 15.25
N PRO A 328 -15.01 15.16 14.17
CA PRO A 328 -15.97 15.87 13.36
C PRO A 328 -16.92 14.89 12.66
N ARG A 329 -18.08 15.37 12.23
CA ARG A 329 -19.01 14.57 11.45
C ARG A 329 -18.42 14.32 10.05
N PRO A 330 -18.28 13.05 9.58
CA PRO A 330 -17.79 12.78 8.24
C PRO A 330 -18.75 13.29 7.17
N GLY A 331 -18.18 13.79 6.09
CA GLY A 331 -18.89 14.04 4.84
C GLY A 331 -18.93 12.79 3.96
N LYS A 332 -19.43 12.93 2.73
CA LYS A 332 -19.50 11.82 1.77
C LYS A 332 -18.10 11.33 1.41
N PRO A 333 -17.83 10.02 1.52
CA PRO A 333 -16.52 9.46 1.15
C PRO A 333 -16.28 9.51 -0.36
N GLY A 334 -15.00 9.47 -0.73
CA GLY A 334 -14.55 9.36 -2.11
C GLY A 334 -14.73 7.94 -2.64
N ILE A 335 -15.86 7.67 -3.27
CA ILE A 335 -16.19 6.36 -3.82
C ILE A 335 -15.61 6.27 -5.24
N GLN A 336 -14.82 5.26 -5.53
CA GLN A 336 -14.40 4.94 -6.89
C GLN A 336 -15.63 4.44 -7.65
N GLY A 337 -16.12 5.23 -8.63
CA GLY A 337 -17.17 4.77 -9.52
C GLY A 337 -16.74 3.48 -10.22
N ARG A 338 -17.64 2.50 -10.34
CA ARG A 338 -17.40 1.31 -11.18
C ARG A 338 -16.89 1.77 -12.54
N VAL A 339 -15.72 1.33 -12.96
CA VAL A 339 -15.24 1.46 -14.33
C VAL A 339 -16.13 0.58 -15.20
N GLY A 340 -17.27 1.13 -15.60
CA GLY A 340 -18.25 0.44 -16.41
C GLY A 340 -19.38 1.38 -16.81
N ARG A 341 -19.29 1.92 -18.03
CA ARG A 341 -20.17 2.85 -18.74
C ARG A 341 -19.91 4.34 -18.45
N PHE A 342 -19.03 4.93 -19.22
CA PHE A 342 -19.18 6.32 -19.63
C PHE A 342 -20.49 6.45 -20.40
N SER A 343 -21.57 6.75 -19.72
CA SER A 343 -22.74 7.33 -20.35
C SER A 343 -22.42 8.81 -20.55
N GLN A 344 -22.27 9.18 -21.81
CA GLN A 344 -22.29 10.59 -22.21
C GLN A 344 -23.61 11.20 -21.76
N THR A 345 -23.58 11.96 -20.67
CA THR A 345 -24.67 12.86 -20.33
C THR A 345 -24.12 14.27 -20.28
N GLY A 346 -24.46 15.04 -21.34
CA GLY A 346 -24.78 16.45 -21.28
C GLY A 346 -23.65 17.40 -20.92
N SER A 347 -22.97 17.92 -21.95
CA SER A 347 -22.33 19.23 -21.90
C SER A 347 -23.35 20.29 -21.44
N ALA A 348 -23.21 20.77 -20.22
CA ALA A 348 -23.82 22.01 -19.80
C ALA A 348 -22.97 23.14 -20.40
N ALA A 349 -23.46 23.74 -21.48
CA ALA A 349 -22.88 24.91 -22.10
C ALA A 349 -23.02 26.11 -21.16
N PHE A 350 -21.89 26.66 -20.73
CA PHE A 350 -21.84 28.03 -20.24
C PHE A 350 -21.96 28.96 -21.45
N THR A 351 -23.11 29.59 -21.58
CA THR A 351 -23.32 30.69 -22.53
C THR A 351 -22.80 31.99 -21.93
N ASP A 352 -21.68 32.44 -22.42
CA ASP A 352 -21.30 33.85 -22.26
C ASP A 352 -21.69 34.59 -23.54
N LYS A 353 -22.56 35.61 -23.37
CA LYS A 353 -23.03 36.48 -24.44
C LYS A 353 -22.06 37.63 -24.59
N THR A 354 -21.33 37.68 -25.71
CA THR A 354 -20.93 38.96 -26.30
C THR A 354 -21.07 38.87 -27.80
N ASN A 355 -21.92 39.78 -28.31
CA ASN A 355 -22.11 40.09 -29.72
C ASN A 355 -20.83 40.64 -30.36
N THR A 356 -20.51 40.18 -31.56
CA THR A 356 -20.26 41.07 -32.70
C THR A 356 -20.26 40.29 -34.03
N ASN A 357 -21.03 40.81 -34.98
CA ASN A 357 -21.13 40.41 -36.39
C ASN A 357 -19.80 40.54 -37.13
N THR A 358 -19.50 39.71 -38.10
CA THR A 358 -19.32 40.05 -39.53
C THR A 358 -18.96 38.81 -40.38
N THR A 359 -19.69 38.63 -41.37
CA THR A 359 -19.77 38.12 -42.73
C THR A 359 -18.52 37.53 -43.43
N THR A 360 -18.79 36.34 -44.08
CA THR A 360 -18.38 35.83 -45.42
C THR A 360 -16.89 35.68 -45.80
N THR A 361 -16.41 34.60 -46.32
CA THR A 361 -16.46 33.90 -47.61
C THR A 361 -15.32 32.90 -47.80
N HIS A 362 -15.62 31.74 -48.33
CA HIS A 362 -14.93 30.83 -49.29
C HIS A 362 -13.41 30.52 -49.25
N THR A 363 -13.21 29.19 -49.35
CA THR A 363 -12.24 28.40 -50.16
C THR A 363 -10.85 28.17 -49.61
N GLY A 364 -10.49 26.85 -49.63
CA GLY A 364 -9.10 26.46 -49.75
C GLY A 364 -8.72 25.19 -48.95
N ALA A 365 -8.80 24.06 -49.60
CA ALA A 365 -8.24 22.78 -49.09
C ALA A 365 -6.74 22.91 -48.91
N THR A 366 -6.23 22.55 -47.73
CA THR A 366 -4.84 22.07 -47.60
C THR A 366 -4.73 21.08 -46.45
N LYS A 367 -4.06 19.98 -46.73
CA LYS A 367 -3.76 18.85 -45.91
C LYS A 367 -3.19 19.24 -44.55
N VAL A 368 -3.75 18.72 -43.48
CA VAL A 368 -3.09 18.67 -42.18
C VAL A 368 -2.84 17.20 -41.84
N SER A 369 -1.61 16.77 -42.09
CA SER A 369 -0.99 15.62 -41.51
C SER A 369 -0.22 16.08 -40.28
N SER A 370 -0.68 15.81 -39.08
CA SER A 370 0.10 15.68 -37.83
C SER A 370 -0.77 15.96 -36.58
N ALA A 371 -1.78 15.13 -36.34
CA ALA A 371 -2.52 15.13 -35.07
C ALA A 371 -2.78 13.73 -34.52
N ASN A 372 -2.17 12.69 -35.06
CA ASN A 372 -2.44 11.30 -34.63
C ASN A 372 -1.34 10.66 -33.77
N SER A 373 -0.26 11.39 -33.41
CA SER A 373 0.79 10.79 -32.58
C SER A 373 0.59 10.99 -31.07
N PHE A 374 -0.32 11.86 -30.64
CA PHE A 374 -0.56 12.13 -29.22
C PHE A 374 -1.64 11.25 -28.58
N LEU A 375 -2.49 10.60 -29.35
CA LEU A 375 -3.58 9.77 -28.83
C LEU A 375 -3.20 8.29 -28.62
N GLU A 376 -2.12 7.81 -29.19
CA GLU A 376 -1.65 6.43 -29.01
C GLU A 376 -0.83 6.20 -27.72
N GLU A 377 -0.28 7.22 -27.11
CA GLU A 377 0.41 7.11 -25.81
C GLU A 377 -0.52 7.01 -24.61
N PHE A 378 -1.78 7.39 -24.71
CA PHE A 378 -2.77 7.32 -23.62
C PHE A 378 -3.39 5.94 -23.41
N SER A 379 -3.19 4.98 -24.30
CA SER A 379 -3.81 3.65 -24.21
C SER A 379 -2.94 2.58 -23.53
N ARG A 380 -1.77 2.93 -22.97
CA ARG A 380 -0.86 2.00 -22.27
C ARG A 380 -0.65 2.33 -20.80
N ASN A 381 -1.68 2.75 -20.12
CA ASN A 381 -1.68 2.71 -18.67
C ASN A 381 -1.97 1.27 -18.22
N SER A 382 -0.92 0.47 -18.05
CA SER A 382 -1.03 -0.83 -17.40
C SER A 382 -1.32 -0.62 -15.92
N ILE A 383 -2.58 -0.71 -15.54
CA ILE A 383 -2.98 -0.95 -14.16
C ILE A 383 -2.51 -2.36 -13.85
N SER A 384 -1.46 -2.52 -13.04
CA SER A 384 -1.07 -3.83 -12.55
C SER A 384 -2.08 -4.27 -11.48
N TYR A 385 -3.03 -5.10 -11.88
CA TYR A 385 -3.89 -5.78 -10.92
C TYR A 385 -3.06 -6.88 -10.25
N SER A 386 -2.94 -6.86 -8.92
CA SER A 386 -2.64 -8.09 -8.20
C SER A 386 -3.89 -8.96 -8.34
N SER A 387 -3.78 -10.06 -9.11
CA SER A 387 -4.86 -11.02 -9.30
C SER A 387 -5.38 -11.48 -7.94
N LEU A 388 -6.70 -11.39 -7.78
CA LEU A 388 -7.42 -12.12 -6.75
C LEU A 388 -7.19 -13.60 -7.04
N ASP A 389 -6.38 -14.27 -6.23
CA ASP A 389 -6.27 -15.72 -6.25
C ASP A 389 -7.63 -16.29 -5.85
N GLU A 390 -8.33 -16.87 -6.82
CA GLU A 390 -9.46 -17.75 -6.55
C GLU A 390 -8.90 -18.98 -5.84
N GLY A 391 -9.27 -19.14 -4.58
CA GLY A 391 -8.86 -20.26 -3.76
C GLY A 391 -9.32 -21.61 -4.32
N ARG A 392 -8.36 -22.49 -4.40
CA ARG A 392 -8.58 -23.93 -4.26
C ARG A 392 -7.95 -24.44 -2.99
#